data_23501d8b95a1d87c1c5c3329c92cf01f
#
_entry.id   23501d8b95a1d87c1c5c3329c92cf01f
#
_cell.length_a   1.000
_cell.length_b   1.000
_cell.length_c   1.000
_cell.angle_alpha   90.00
_cell.angle_beta   90.00
_cell.angle_gamma   90.00
#
_symmetry.space_group_name_H-M   'P 1'
#
loop_
_entity.id
_entity.type
_entity.pdbx_description
1 polymer ?
#
loop_
_entity_poly.entity_id
_entity_poly.type
_entity_poly.pdbx_seq_one_letter_code
_entity_poly.pdbx_strand_id
1 'polypeptide(L)' 'METVYRMVLRRQKIIKRINELIKDIDRNELMNGIGKPEPLKHRKACSRRITDEHRLVYNMDSNQNLIIYACKYHYEE' A
#
# COMPACT_ATOMS: atom_id res chain seq x y z
N MET A 1 -4.00 -23.80 15.58
CA MET A 1 -2.62 -23.53 15.09
C MET A 1 -2.64 -23.30 13.60
N GLU A 2 -1.95 -22.29 13.17
CA GLU A 2 -1.91 -21.96 11.76
C GLU A 2 -0.87 -22.79 11.02
N THR A 3 -1.24 -23.33 9.87
CA THR A 3 -0.33 -24.14 9.07
C THR A 3 0.51 -23.26 8.16
N VAL A 4 1.63 -23.78 7.68
CA VAL A 4 2.47 -23.10 6.70
C VAL A 4 1.66 -22.76 5.45
N TYR A 5 0.74 -23.64 5.06
CA TYR A 5 -0.12 -23.42 3.90
C TYR A 5 -0.96 -22.15 4.05
N ARG A 6 -1.56 -21.94 5.22
CA ARG A 6 -2.34 -20.72 5.48
C ARG A 6 -1.49 -19.47 5.44
N MET A 7 -0.27 -19.56 5.96
CA MET A 7 0.65 -18.42 5.93
C MET A 7 0.99 -18.04 4.49
N VAL A 8 1.23 -19.03 3.65
CA VAL A 8 1.52 -18.79 2.23
C VAL A 8 0.33 -18.14 1.54
N LEU A 9 -0.89 -18.61 1.79
CA LEU A 9 -2.10 -18.03 1.22
C LEU A 9 -2.28 -16.58 1.63
N ARG A 10 -2.04 -16.25 2.89
CA ARG A 10 -2.14 -14.87 3.37
C ARG A 10 -1.13 -13.98 2.66
N ARG A 11 0.10 -14.43 2.51
CA ARG A 11 1.13 -13.66 1.81
C ARG A 11 0.75 -13.41 0.37
N GLN A 12 0.21 -14.44 -0.30
CA GLN A 12 -0.22 -14.31 -1.68
C GLN A 12 -1.35 -13.29 -1.82
N LYS A 13 -2.31 -13.29 -0.90
CA LYS A 13 -3.40 -12.32 -0.92
C LYS A 13 -2.89 -10.90 -0.71
N ILE A 14 -1.95 -10.73 0.20
CA ILE A 14 -1.37 -9.42 0.47
C ILE A 14 -0.59 -8.92 -0.74
N ILE A 15 0.22 -9.77 -1.35
CA ILE A 15 0.98 -9.42 -2.55
C ILE A 15 0.04 -9.03 -3.69
N LYS A 16 -1.02 -9.79 -3.87
CA LYS A 16 -2.01 -9.49 -4.91
C LYS A 16 -2.63 -8.11 -4.66
N ARG A 17 -2.99 -7.83 -3.42
CA ARG A 17 -3.58 -6.55 -3.06
C ARG A 17 -2.61 -5.39 -3.28
N ILE A 18 -1.35 -5.57 -2.92
CA ILE A 18 -0.32 -4.56 -3.16
C ILE A 18 -0.20 -4.27 -4.65
N ASN A 19 -0.17 -5.32 -5.46
CA ASN A 19 -0.08 -5.16 -6.92
C ASN A 19 -1.29 -4.41 -7.48
N GLU A 20 -2.48 -4.70 -6.96
CA GLU A 20 -3.69 -3.98 -7.38
C GLU A 20 -3.59 -2.50 -7.02
N LEU A 21 -3.08 -2.19 -5.82
CA LEU A 21 -2.91 -0.81 -5.39
C LEU A 21 -1.90 -0.07 -6.25
N ILE A 22 -0.78 -0.72 -6.57
CA ILE A 22 0.25 -0.12 -7.42
C ILE A 22 -0.30 0.20 -8.80
N LYS A 23 -1.05 -0.73 -9.40
CA LYS A 23 -1.68 -0.51 -10.69
C LYS A 23 -2.69 0.63 -10.63
N ASP A 24 -3.43 0.71 -9.54
CA ASP A 24 -4.44 1.76 -9.39
C ASP A 24 -3.79 3.13 -9.23
N ILE A 25 -2.68 3.22 -8.49
CA ILE A 25 -1.94 4.47 -8.36
C ILE A 25 -1.44 4.94 -9.72
N ASP A 26 -0.92 4.04 -10.51
CA ASP A 26 -0.41 4.35 -11.85
C ASP A 26 -1.52 4.84 -12.77
N ARG A 27 -2.72 4.32 -12.60
CA ARG A 27 -3.87 4.65 -13.45
C ARG A 27 -4.62 5.90 -12.99
N ASN A 28 -4.81 6.05 -11.68
CA ASN A 28 -5.73 7.02 -11.12
C ASN A 28 -5.09 8.12 -10.27
N GLU A 29 -3.80 8.28 -10.31
CA GLU A 29 -3.08 9.28 -9.54
C GLU A 29 -2.92 8.92 -8.06
N LEU A 30 -2.24 9.81 -7.33
CA LEU A 30 -1.84 9.54 -5.95
C LEU A 30 -2.99 9.40 -4.96
N MET A 31 -4.00 10.25 -5.12
CA MET A 31 -5.05 10.37 -4.11
C MET A 31 -6.41 9.87 -4.57
N ASN A 32 -6.48 9.26 -5.74
CA ASN A 32 -7.74 8.72 -6.25
C ASN A 32 -7.67 7.22 -6.39
N GLY A 33 -8.78 6.56 -6.19
CA GLY A 33 -8.90 5.14 -6.46
C GLY A 33 -9.09 4.30 -5.21
N ILE A 34 -8.72 3.03 -5.31
CA ILE A 34 -8.99 2.04 -4.27
C ILE A 34 -8.06 2.17 -3.07
N GLY A 35 -8.46 1.58 -1.94
CA GLY A 35 -7.62 1.52 -0.75
C GLY A 35 -7.66 2.75 0.12
N LYS A 36 -8.62 3.63 -0.07
CA LYS A 36 -8.79 4.86 0.73
C LYS A 36 -7.49 5.64 0.84
N PRO A 37 -7.00 6.22 -0.28
CA PRO A 37 -5.76 6.99 -0.24
C PRO A 37 -5.86 8.18 0.71
N GLU A 38 -4.84 8.35 1.54
CA GLU A 38 -4.76 9.41 2.54
C GLU A 38 -3.36 10.00 2.59
N PRO A 39 -3.22 11.32 2.76
CA PRO A 39 -1.91 11.91 2.97
C PRO A 39 -1.42 11.66 4.39
N LEU A 40 -0.11 11.56 4.58
CA LEU A 40 0.47 11.46 5.91
C LEU A 40 0.63 12.87 6.52
N LYS A 41 0.56 12.95 7.86
CA LYS A 41 0.57 14.25 8.55
C LYS A 41 1.94 14.92 8.56
N HIS A 42 2.98 14.14 8.84
CA HIS A 42 4.32 14.70 9.09
C HIS A 42 5.32 14.35 8.01
N ARG A 43 4.84 13.82 6.91
CA ARG A 43 5.70 13.32 5.88
C ARG A 43 5.05 13.51 4.51
N LYS A 44 5.84 13.92 3.54
CA LYS A 44 5.32 14.09 2.19
C LYS A 44 5.18 12.74 1.52
N ALA A 45 4.12 12.06 1.84
CA ALA A 45 3.80 10.74 1.31
C ALA A 45 2.31 10.48 1.49
N CYS A 46 1.83 9.42 0.86
CA CYS A 46 0.44 8.99 0.94
C CYS A 46 0.39 7.55 1.40
N SER A 47 -0.76 7.10 1.83
CA SER A 47 -0.95 5.70 2.18
C SER A 47 -2.27 5.18 1.65
N ARG A 48 -2.29 3.88 1.35
CA ARG A 48 -3.50 3.16 0.96
C ARG A 48 -3.60 1.89 1.79
N ARG A 49 -4.83 1.50 2.09
CA ARG A 49 -5.07 0.30 2.90
C ARG A 49 -4.80 -0.96 2.08
N ILE A 50 -3.96 -1.84 2.62
CA ILE A 50 -3.75 -3.17 2.06
C ILE A 50 -4.74 -4.13 2.72
N THR A 51 -4.72 -4.18 4.05
CA THR A 51 -5.65 -4.93 4.89
C THR A 51 -6.05 -4.04 6.06
N ASP A 52 -6.81 -4.54 7.01
CA ASP A 52 -7.17 -3.77 8.20
C ASP A 52 -5.93 -3.40 9.02
N GLU A 53 -4.86 -4.16 8.89
CA GLU A 53 -3.65 -3.96 9.69
C GLU A 53 -2.49 -3.35 8.92
N HIS A 54 -2.48 -3.47 7.61
CA HIS A 54 -1.33 -3.07 6.79
C HIS A 54 -1.68 -1.94 5.84
N ARG A 55 -0.74 -1.03 5.67
CA ARG A 55 -0.90 0.08 4.72
C ARG A 55 0.33 0.18 3.82
N LEU A 56 0.08 0.58 2.59
CA LEU A 56 1.11 0.87 1.60
C LEU A 56 1.43 2.37 1.70
N VAL A 57 2.66 2.70 2.04
CA VAL A 57 3.11 4.10 2.11
C VAL A 57 3.96 4.40 0.88
N TYR A 58 3.58 5.41 0.14
CA TYR A 58 4.16 5.68 -1.17
C TYR A 58 4.15 7.16 -1.51
N ASN A 59 4.91 7.50 -2.55
CA ASN A 59 4.86 8.83 -3.16
C ASN A 59 5.37 8.71 -4.59
N MET A 60 5.34 9.80 -5.33
CA MET A 60 5.95 9.87 -6.65
C MET A 60 7.04 10.92 -6.65
N ASP A 61 8.13 10.66 -7.37
CA ASP A 61 9.19 11.63 -7.52
C ASP A 61 8.86 12.61 -8.65
N SER A 62 9.78 13.52 -8.93
CA SER A 62 9.58 14.55 -9.96
C SER A 62 9.49 13.97 -11.37
N ASN A 63 9.96 12.76 -11.57
CA ASN A 63 9.92 12.07 -12.86
C ASN A 63 8.72 11.13 -12.96
N GLN A 64 7.79 11.21 -11.99
CA GLN A 64 6.60 10.39 -11.93
C GLN A 64 6.88 8.90 -11.70
N ASN A 65 8.02 8.60 -11.06
CA ASN A 65 8.32 7.24 -10.63
C ASN A 65 7.69 7.00 -9.26
N LEU A 66 7.01 5.88 -9.12
CA LEU A 66 6.40 5.49 -7.86
C LEU A 66 7.49 5.02 -6.89
N ILE A 67 7.46 5.57 -5.69
CA ILE A 67 8.39 5.21 -4.63
C ILE A 67 7.61 4.57 -3.49
N ILE A 68 7.98 3.36 -3.12
CA ILE A 68 7.35 2.65 -2.01
C ILE A 68 8.24 2.76 -0.79
N TYR A 69 7.72 3.35 0.28
CA TYR A 69 8.47 3.52 1.52
C TYR A 69 8.26 2.37 2.49
N ALA A 70 7.03 1.85 2.56
CA ALA A 70 6.71 0.80 3.50
C ALA A 70 5.42 0.08 3.12
N CYS A 71 5.31 -1.17 3.55
CA CYS A 71 4.13 -2.02 3.38
C CYS A 71 3.90 -2.75 4.69
N LYS A 72 3.45 -2.06 5.72
CA LYS A 72 3.32 -2.71 7.03
C LYS A 72 2.20 -2.10 7.86
N TYR A 73 2.08 -2.58 9.09
CA TYR A 73 1.10 -2.11 10.04
C TYR A 73 1.05 -0.62 10.11
N HIS A 74 -0.02 -0.09 10.63
CA HIS A 74 -0.16 1.30 10.95
C HIS A 74 1.10 2.11 10.82
N TYR A 75 1.18 2.91 9.83
CA TYR A 75 2.27 3.85 9.72
C TYR A 75 1.84 5.09 10.50
N GLU A 76 2.34 5.18 11.72
CA GLU A 76 2.01 6.31 12.58
C GLU A 76 3.00 7.44 12.40
N GLU A 77 2.44 8.59 12.33
CA GLU A 77 3.21 9.80 12.20
C GLU A 77 3.43 10.45 13.55
#